data_7d54c1115ce4017bb4f3c45b0e4b24c3
#
_entry.id   7d54c1115ce4017bb4f3c45b0e4b24c3
#
_cell.length_a   1.000
_cell.length_b   1.000
_cell.length_c   1.000
_cell.angle_alpha   90.00
_cell.angle_beta   90.00
_cell.angle_gamma   90.00
#
_symmetry.space_group_name_H-M   'P 1'
#
loop_
_entity.id
_entity.type
_entity.pdbx_description
1 polymer ?
#
loop_
_entity_poly.entity_id
_entity_poly.type
_entity_poly.pdbx_seq_one_letter_code
_entity_poly.pdbx_strand_id
1 'polypeptide(L)'
;YASENSAPFTLYFNFDKPIGVFILFLLLPMLFTNKNYVKASLLKWILLILSPLILLFIPWYFNVLKLEFSLPWWLPYFLFSNILLVVLVEEVYFRGYLQQRLSQILNPNSALLIASIAFGLIHYRSGVLMIVFASLAGIIYGLAYKYSKSLWISVLFHCGLNLIHLIFFTYPFYLKS
;
A
#
# COMPACT_ATOMS: atom_id res chain seq x y z
N TYR A 1 5.16 17.67 -11.80
CA TYR A 1 3.70 17.62 -11.61
C TYR A 1 3.12 16.43 -12.35
N ALA A 2 2.10 15.79 -11.79
CA ALA A 2 1.37 14.74 -12.48
C ALA A 2 0.31 15.32 -13.42
N SER A 3 -0.35 16.41 -13.02
CA SER A 3 -1.37 17.15 -13.75
C SER A 3 -1.32 18.64 -13.39
N GLU A 4 -2.15 19.46 -14.04
CA GLU A 4 -2.13 20.94 -13.85
C GLU A 4 -2.44 21.36 -12.42
N ASN A 5 -3.38 20.69 -11.76
CA ASN A 5 -3.80 20.98 -10.39
C ASN A 5 -3.09 20.16 -9.32
N SER A 6 -2.11 19.35 -9.71
CA SER A 6 -1.34 18.51 -8.80
C SER A 6 -0.26 19.28 -8.07
N ALA A 7 0.02 18.92 -6.83
CA ALA A 7 1.20 19.39 -6.12
C ALA A 7 2.50 18.87 -6.76
N PRO A 8 3.64 19.54 -6.54
CA PRO A 8 4.93 19.05 -7.02
C PRO A 8 5.23 17.67 -6.46
N PHE A 9 5.71 16.77 -7.32
CA PHE A 9 6.13 15.43 -6.93
C PHE A 9 7.58 15.21 -7.35
N THR A 10 8.39 14.70 -6.42
CA THR A 10 9.79 14.34 -6.68
C THR A 10 9.94 12.84 -6.58
N LEU A 11 10.41 12.22 -7.65
CA LEU A 11 10.68 10.79 -7.69
C LEU A 11 12.10 10.53 -7.15
N TYR A 12 12.18 9.75 -6.07
CA TYR A 12 13.45 9.32 -5.47
C TYR A 12 13.71 7.84 -5.74
N PHE A 13 14.97 7.52 -6.05
CA PHE A 13 15.46 6.14 -6.17
C PHE A 13 16.32 5.83 -4.93
N ASN A 14 15.67 5.37 -3.86
CA ASN A 14 16.36 4.97 -2.63
C ASN A 14 16.68 3.48 -2.69
N PHE A 15 17.95 3.12 -2.73
CA PHE A 15 18.41 1.73 -2.79
C PHE A 15 18.77 1.15 -1.41
N ASP A 16 18.83 1.95 -0.36
CA ASP A 16 19.11 1.52 1.01
C ASP A 16 18.01 0.61 1.58
N LYS A 17 16.74 0.97 1.39
CA LYS A 17 15.59 0.18 1.86
C LYS A 17 15.49 -1.21 1.22
N PRO A 18 15.59 -1.35 -0.13
CA PRO A 18 15.61 -2.65 -0.78
C PRO A 18 16.68 -3.61 -0.29
N ILE A 19 17.88 -3.12 0.08
CA ILE A 19 18.96 -3.98 0.59
C ILE A 19 18.49 -4.74 1.85
N GLY A 20 17.88 -4.06 2.81
CA GLY A 20 17.34 -4.70 4.02
C GLY A 20 16.29 -5.78 3.70
N VAL A 21 15.47 -5.56 2.68
CA VAL A 21 14.45 -6.51 2.25
C VAL A 21 15.05 -7.68 1.49
N PHE A 22 16.04 -7.48 0.64
CA PHE A 22 16.77 -8.59 0.02
C PHE A 22 17.42 -9.50 1.06
N ILE A 23 17.99 -8.93 2.14
CA ILE A 23 18.51 -9.70 3.26
C ILE A 23 17.38 -10.51 3.95
N LEU A 24 16.21 -9.92 4.17
CA LEU A 24 15.05 -10.64 4.72
C LEU A 24 14.58 -11.76 3.78
N PHE A 25 14.60 -11.54 2.48
CA PHE A 25 14.31 -12.57 1.47
C PHE A 25 15.25 -13.78 1.56
N LEU A 26 16.54 -13.52 1.70
CA LEU A 26 17.55 -14.56 1.80
C LEU A 26 17.48 -15.33 3.13
N LEU A 27 17.20 -14.65 4.22
CA LEU A 27 17.16 -15.22 5.57
C LEU A 27 15.83 -15.92 5.90
N LEU A 28 14.73 -15.54 5.25
CA LEU A 28 13.38 -15.99 5.58
C LEU A 28 12.60 -16.49 4.35
N PRO A 29 13.05 -17.56 3.68
CA PRO A 29 12.33 -18.10 2.52
C PRO A 29 10.89 -18.53 2.86
N MET A 30 10.58 -18.74 4.14
CA MET A 30 9.21 -19.04 4.63
C MET A 30 8.22 -17.87 4.51
N LEU A 31 8.67 -16.63 4.20
CA LEU A 31 7.80 -15.46 4.04
C LEU A 31 6.76 -15.63 2.91
N PHE A 32 7.01 -16.56 1.98
CA PHE A 32 6.18 -16.80 0.81
C PHE A 32 5.28 -18.02 0.92
N THR A 33 5.48 -18.87 1.94
CA THR A 33 4.73 -20.11 2.13
C THR A 33 3.94 -20.08 3.43
N ASN A 34 2.67 -19.73 3.38
CA ASN A 34 1.78 -19.88 4.54
C ASN A 34 0.77 -21.01 4.26
N LYS A 35 0.89 -22.13 5.00
CA LYS A 35 0.07 -23.33 4.80
C LYS A 35 -1.37 -23.21 5.34
N ASN A 36 -1.68 -22.21 6.16
CA ASN A 36 -2.99 -22.06 6.80
C ASN A 36 -3.91 -21.14 5.98
N TYR A 37 -4.56 -21.68 4.97
CA TYR A 37 -5.51 -20.97 4.12
C TYR A 37 -6.89 -20.87 4.80
N VAL A 38 -7.36 -19.64 5.02
CA VAL A 38 -8.75 -19.36 5.39
C VAL A 38 -9.48 -18.89 4.13
N LYS A 39 -10.32 -19.75 3.58
CA LYS A 39 -11.08 -19.43 2.35
C LYS A 39 -12.01 -18.25 2.62
N ALA A 40 -11.72 -17.09 2.01
CA ALA A 40 -12.61 -15.95 2.06
C ALA A 40 -13.81 -16.15 1.12
N SER A 41 -15.01 -15.71 1.52
CA SER A 41 -16.19 -15.75 0.67
C SER A 41 -16.04 -14.78 -0.52
N LEU A 42 -16.80 -15.03 -1.58
CA LEU A 42 -16.83 -14.15 -2.76
C LEU A 42 -17.18 -12.70 -2.37
N LEU A 43 -18.13 -12.51 -1.46
CA LEU A 43 -18.50 -11.19 -0.97
C LEU A 43 -17.30 -10.44 -0.34
N LYS A 44 -16.47 -11.12 0.47
CA LYS A 44 -15.27 -10.51 1.06
C LYS A 44 -14.28 -10.07 0.00
N TRP A 45 -14.12 -10.84 -1.08
CA TRP A 45 -13.27 -10.46 -2.20
C TRP A 45 -13.82 -9.26 -2.98
N ILE A 46 -15.14 -9.22 -3.24
CA ILE A 46 -15.79 -8.08 -3.91
C ILE A 46 -15.58 -6.81 -3.08
N LEU A 47 -15.88 -6.86 -1.77
CA LEU A 47 -15.68 -5.71 -0.87
C LEU A 47 -14.21 -5.27 -0.82
N LEU A 48 -13.28 -6.21 -0.81
CA LEU A 48 -11.85 -5.91 -0.82
C LEU A 48 -11.40 -5.26 -2.13
N ILE A 49 -11.89 -5.73 -3.29
CA ILE A 49 -11.58 -5.14 -4.60
C ILE A 49 -12.12 -3.70 -4.72
N LEU A 50 -13.27 -3.42 -4.13
CA LEU A 50 -13.87 -2.09 -4.14
C LEU A 50 -13.23 -1.14 -3.12
N SER A 51 -12.59 -1.67 -2.08
CA SER A 51 -12.08 -0.87 -0.95
C SER A 51 -11.05 0.21 -1.33
N PRO A 52 -10.12 0.04 -2.32
CA PRO A 52 -9.25 1.12 -2.76
C PRO A 52 -10.00 2.33 -3.32
N LEU A 53 -11.09 2.11 -4.07
CA LEU A 53 -11.93 3.18 -4.61
C LEU A 53 -12.67 3.91 -3.48
N ILE A 54 -13.22 3.16 -2.52
CA ILE A 54 -13.88 3.73 -1.34
C ILE A 54 -12.89 4.55 -0.51
N LEU A 55 -11.66 4.06 -0.36
CA LEU A 55 -10.62 4.78 0.37
C LEU A 55 -10.23 6.10 -0.32
N LEU A 56 -10.10 6.13 -1.64
CA LEU A 56 -9.80 7.34 -2.41
C LEU A 56 -10.97 8.32 -2.47
N PHE A 57 -12.20 7.83 -2.32
CA PHE A 57 -13.38 8.69 -2.23
C PHE A 57 -13.34 9.64 -1.02
N ILE A 58 -12.74 9.21 0.10
CA ILE A 58 -12.64 10.01 1.32
C ILE A 58 -11.87 11.33 1.07
N PRO A 59 -10.59 11.32 0.66
CA PRO A 59 -9.85 12.56 0.40
C PRO A 59 -10.41 13.37 -0.78
N TRP A 60 -11.06 12.72 -1.74
CA TRP A 60 -11.79 13.41 -2.81
C TRP A 60 -12.99 14.20 -2.25
N TYR A 61 -13.80 13.61 -1.40
CA TYR A 61 -14.94 14.27 -0.76
C TYR A 61 -14.51 15.50 0.07
N PHE A 62 -13.36 15.41 0.76
CA PHE A 62 -12.81 16.53 1.54
C PHE A 62 -11.97 17.53 0.71
N ASN A 63 -12.00 17.46 -0.61
CA ASN A 63 -11.23 18.32 -1.51
C ASN A 63 -9.71 18.31 -1.24
N VAL A 64 -9.17 17.21 -0.72
CA VAL A 64 -7.73 16.95 -0.64
C VAL A 64 -7.22 16.39 -1.96
N LEU A 65 -8.07 15.65 -2.68
CA LEU A 65 -7.86 15.19 -4.05
C LEU A 65 -8.96 15.75 -4.96
N LYS A 66 -8.64 15.92 -6.24
CA LYS A 66 -9.62 16.15 -7.31
C LYS A 66 -9.52 15.04 -8.34
N LEU A 67 -10.64 14.72 -9.00
CA LEU A 67 -10.63 13.85 -10.15
C LEU A 67 -9.94 14.59 -11.30
N GLU A 68 -8.83 14.06 -11.76
CA GLU A 68 -8.05 14.62 -12.86
C GLU A 68 -7.27 13.49 -13.53
N PHE A 69 -7.66 13.15 -14.76
CA PHE A 69 -6.98 12.09 -15.51
C PHE A 69 -5.62 12.58 -16.00
N SER A 70 -4.58 11.81 -15.69
CA SER A 70 -3.21 12.12 -16.06
C SER A 70 -2.42 10.87 -16.41
N LEU A 71 -1.62 10.97 -17.46
CA LEU A 71 -0.62 9.97 -17.83
C LEU A 71 0.73 10.69 -18.01
N PRO A 72 1.41 11.01 -16.91
CA PRO A 72 2.66 11.75 -16.97
C PRO A 72 3.74 10.93 -17.69
N TRP A 73 4.61 11.60 -18.47
CA TRP A 73 5.69 10.96 -19.22
C TRP A 73 6.64 10.13 -18.35
N TRP A 74 6.75 10.46 -17.07
CA TRP A 74 7.58 9.75 -16.09
C TRP A 74 6.89 8.54 -15.44
N LEU A 75 5.67 8.19 -15.87
CA LEU A 75 4.92 7.03 -15.37
C LEU A 75 5.73 5.72 -15.39
N PRO A 76 6.51 5.37 -16.44
CA PRO A 76 7.32 4.14 -16.43
C PRO A 76 8.38 4.12 -15.31
N TYR A 77 9.02 5.25 -15.04
CA TYR A 77 9.98 5.38 -13.95
C TYR A 77 9.32 5.29 -12.58
N PHE A 78 8.13 5.87 -12.44
CA PHE A 78 7.32 5.72 -11.25
C PHE A 78 6.95 4.26 -11.01
N LEU A 79 6.46 3.55 -12.02
CA LEU A 79 6.13 2.12 -11.91
C LEU A 79 7.32 1.30 -11.45
N PHE A 80 8.48 1.49 -12.06
CA PHE A 80 9.71 0.80 -11.68
C PHE A 80 10.07 1.07 -10.20
N SER A 81 10.16 2.34 -9.82
CA SER A 81 10.50 2.75 -8.45
C SER A 81 9.42 2.30 -7.46
N ASN A 82 8.15 2.52 -7.77
CA ASN A 82 7.04 2.21 -6.86
C ASN A 82 6.94 0.70 -6.60
N ILE A 83 7.03 -0.14 -7.65
CA ILE A 83 6.90 -1.58 -7.49
C ILE A 83 8.11 -2.16 -6.75
N LEU A 84 9.35 -1.86 -7.19
CA LEU A 84 10.54 -2.54 -6.71
C LEU A 84 11.16 -1.90 -5.47
N LEU A 85 11.14 -0.57 -5.36
CA LEU A 85 11.85 0.14 -4.30
C LEU A 85 10.94 0.59 -3.15
N VAL A 86 9.63 0.60 -3.35
CA VAL A 86 8.66 1.03 -2.35
C VAL A 86 7.73 -0.12 -1.97
N VAL A 87 6.80 -0.48 -2.85
CA VAL A 87 5.69 -1.39 -2.52
C VAL A 87 6.19 -2.78 -2.12
N LEU A 88 7.06 -3.39 -2.92
CA LEU A 88 7.59 -4.72 -2.61
C LEU A 88 8.32 -4.72 -1.25
N VAL A 89 9.12 -3.69 -0.99
CA VAL A 89 9.85 -3.52 0.26
C VAL A 89 8.91 -3.42 1.46
N GLU A 90 7.89 -2.57 1.33
CA GLU A 90 6.92 -2.35 2.41
C GLU A 90 6.06 -3.60 2.65
N GLU A 91 5.57 -4.26 1.60
CA GLU A 91 4.75 -5.46 1.76
C GLU A 91 5.53 -6.65 2.34
N VAL A 92 6.81 -6.84 1.95
CA VAL A 92 7.67 -7.85 2.56
C VAL A 92 7.83 -7.59 4.05
N TYR A 93 8.10 -6.34 4.44
CA TYR A 93 8.29 -6.00 5.85
C TYR A 93 6.99 -6.09 6.65
N PHE A 94 5.91 -5.43 6.20
CA PHE A 94 4.69 -5.33 7.00
C PHE A 94 3.82 -6.58 6.94
N ARG A 95 3.71 -7.26 5.78
CA ARG A 95 2.85 -8.46 5.62
C ARG A 95 3.65 -9.73 5.72
N GLY A 96 4.74 -9.81 4.98
CA GLY A 96 5.61 -10.98 4.99
C GLY A 96 6.25 -11.23 6.36
N TYR A 97 6.77 -10.19 7.01
CA TYR A 97 7.43 -10.33 8.30
C TYR A 97 6.53 -9.95 9.47
N LEU A 98 6.16 -8.67 9.64
CA LEU A 98 5.53 -8.17 10.86
C LEU A 98 4.16 -8.80 11.12
N GLN A 99 3.23 -8.72 10.16
CA GLN A 99 1.89 -9.30 10.32
C GLN A 99 1.95 -10.81 10.54
N GLN A 100 2.83 -11.51 9.81
CA GLN A 100 3.00 -12.95 9.95
C GLN A 100 3.57 -13.33 11.31
N ARG A 101 4.59 -12.63 11.82
CA ARG A 101 5.18 -12.87 13.14
C ARG A 101 4.20 -12.58 14.26
N LEU A 102 3.50 -11.45 14.19
CA LEU A 102 2.46 -11.12 15.17
C LEU A 102 1.33 -12.16 15.18
N SER A 103 0.97 -12.74 14.04
CA SER A 103 -0.08 -13.78 13.97
C SER A 103 0.30 -15.11 14.62
N GLN A 104 1.58 -15.29 14.99
CA GLN A 104 2.03 -16.47 15.76
C GLN A 104 1.76 -16.34 17.27
N ILE A 105 1.65 -15.10 17.78
CA ILE A 105 1.48 -14.79 19.20
C ILE A 105 0.15 -14.09 19.51
N LEU A 106 -0.50 -13.51 18.50
CA LEU A 106 -1.79 -12.82 18.60
C LEU A 106 -2.80 -13.47 17.66
N ASN A 107 -4.09 -13.16 17.86
CA ASN A 107 -5.07 -13.54 16.86
C ASN A 107 -4.84 -12.80 15.52
N PRO A 108 -5.20 -13.41 14.37
CA PRO A 108 -4.88 -12.85 13.05
C PRO A 108 -5.47 -11.46 12.77
N ASN A 109 -6.56 -11.06 13.44
CA ASN A 109 -7.16 -9.73 13.26
C ASN A 109 -6.34 -8.67 14.01
N SER A 110 -5.93 -8.94 15.24
CA SER A 110 -5.07 -8.04 16.01
C SER A 110 -3.71 -7.87 15.35
N ALA A 111 -3.11 -8.95 14.86
CA ALA A 111 -1.85 -8.91 14.11
C ALA A 111 -1.95 -8.01 12.87
N LEU A 112 -3.04 -8.16 12.09
CA LEU A 112 -3.33 -7.32 10.94
C LEU A 112 -3.48 -5.85 11.34
N LEU A 113 -4.27 -5.56 12.38
CA LEU A 113 -4.52 -4.18 12.81
C LEU A 113 -3.23 -3.50 13.28
N ILE A 114 -2.42 -4.17 14.11
CA ILE A 114 -1.15 -3.63 14.60
C ILE A 114 -0.18 -3.37 13.43
N ALA A 115 -0.04 -4.32 12.50
CA ALA A 115 0.81 -4.14 11.32
C ALA A 115 0.33 -2.99 10.42
N SER A 116 -1.00 -2.79 10.31
CA SER A 116 -1.57 -1.69 9.52
C SER A 116 -1.37 -0.33 10.19
N ILE A 117 -1.49 -0.23 11.50
CA ILE A 117 -1.18 1.00 12.25
C ILE A 117 0.31 1.32 12.14
N ALA A 118 1.18 0.32 12.30
CA ALA A 118 2.63 0.50 12.13
C ALA A 118 2.98 0.97 10.71
N PHE A 119 2.30 0.44 9.68
CA PHE A 119 2.41 0.91 8.30
C PHE A 119 1.99 2.38 8.15
N GLY A 120 0.90 2.80 8.79
CA GLY A 120 0.50 4.19 8.80
C GLY A 120 1.52 5.09 9.48
N LEU A 121 2.06 4.66 10.63
CA LEU A 121 3.00 5.45 11.43
C LEU A 121 4.31 5.79 10.70
N ILE A 122 4.79 4.96 9.79
CA ILE A 122 5.99 5.30 8.99
C ILE A 122 5.77 6.50 8.06
N HIS A 123 4.51 6.88 7.81
CA HIS A 123 4.14 8.04 7.01
C HIS A 123 3.99 9.33 7.82
N TYR A 124 4.46 9.36 9.08
CA TYR A 124 4.28 10.48 10.02
C TYR A 124 4.78 11.84 9.49
N ARG A 125 5.82 11.84 8.63
CA ARG A 125 6.35 13.06 8.01
C ARG A 125 5.35 13.78 7.10
N SER A 126 4.37 13.04 6.57
CA SER A 126 3.32 13.58 5.70
C SER A 126 2.08 14.04 6.47
N GLY A 127 2.14 14.02 7.81
CA GLY A 127 1.08 14.52 8.71
C GLY A 127 0.07 13.44 9.13
N VAL A 128 -0.79 13.83 10.09
CA VAL A 128 -1.72 12.89 10.76
C VAL A 128 -2.74 12.30 9.79
N LEU A 129 -3.24 13.08 8.85
CA LEU A 129 -4.19 12.58 7.84
C LEU A 129 -3.58 11.46 7.00
N MET A 130 -2.30 11.59 6.63
CA MET A 130 -1.60 10.55 5.89
C MET A 130 -1.37 9.29 6.74
N ILE A 131 -1.11 9.43 8.05
CA ILE A 131 -1.02 8.29 8.97
C ILE A 131 -2.35 7.50 8.95
N VAL A 132 -3.48 8.20 9.09
CA VAL A 132 -4.80 7.56 9.09
C VAL A 132 -5.07 6.89 7.74
N PHE A 133 -4.86 7.61 6.63
CA PHE A 133 -5.07 7.10 5.28
C PHE A 133 -4.21 5.85 5.00
N ALA A 134 -2.92 5.92 5.31
CA ALA A 134 -2.00 4.81 5.14
C ALA A 134 -2.33 3.62 6.06
N SER A 135 -2.81 3.87 7.29
CA SER A 135 -3.29 2.79 8.17
C SER A 135 -4.49 2.05 7.57
N LEU A 136 -5.45 2.79 6.99
CA LEU A 136 -6.61 2.21 6.30
C LEU A 136 -6.20 1.44 5.05
N ALA A 137 -5.29 1.99 4.23
CA ALA A 137 -4.67 1.27 3.12
C ALA A 137 -3.96 0.00 3.60
N GLY A 138 -3.25 0.11 4.71
CA GLY A 138 -2.61 -1.00 5.41
C GLY A 138 -3.57 -2.13 5.76
N ILE A 139 -4.80 -1.81 6.19
CA ILE A 139 -5.84 -2.83 6.45
C ILE A 139 -6.24 -3.53 5.15
N ILE A 140 -6.41 -2.80 4.05
CA ILE A 140 -6.74 -3.38 2.73
C ILE A 140 -5.66 -4.39 2.31
N TYR A 141 -4.39 -3.99 2.33
CA TYR A 141 -3.27 -4.84 1.95
C TYR A 141 -3.11 -6.04 2.90
N GLY A 142 -3.29 -5.80 4.21
CA GLY A 142 -3.26 -6.84 5.22
C GLY A 142 -4.38 -7.88 5.06
N LEU A 143 -5.59 -7.46 4.65
CA LEU A 143 -6.70 -8.35 4.31
C LEU A 143 -6.42 -9.12 3.01
N ALA A 144 -5.87 -8.44 1.99
CA ALA A 144 -5.46 -9.08 0.75
C ALA A 144 -4.47 -10.22 1.02
N TYR A 145 -3.45 -9.96 1.84
CA TYR A 145 -2.50 -10.97 2.30
C TYR A 145 -3.18 -12.09 3.11
N LYS A 146 -4.04 -11.72 4.08
CA LYS A 146 -4.73 -12.68 4.95
C LYS A 146 -5.62 -13.64 4.17
N TYR A 147 -6.36 -13.15 3.16
CA TYR A 147 -7.28 -13.94 2.37
C TYR A 147 -6.60 -14.77 1.28
N SER A 148 -5.58 -14.24 0.63
CA SER A 148 -4.86 -14.92 -0.44
C SER A 148 -3.71 -15.80 0.04
N LYS A 149 -3.13 -15.49 1.21
CA LYS A 149 -1.85 -16.02 1.68
C LYS A 149 -0.69 -15.77 0.70
N SER A 150 -0.87 -14.82 -0.18
CA SER A 150 0.10 -14.44 -1.20
C SER A 150 0.55 -12.99 -0.99
N LEU A 151 1.84 -12.81 -0.84
CA LEU A 151 2.45 -11.49 -0.78
C LEU A 151 2.19 -10.70 -2.07
N TRP A 152 2.19 -11.39 -3.22
CA TRP A 152 1.95 -10.79 -4.53
C TRP A 152 0.57 -10.16 -4.66
N ILE A 153 -0.45 -10.75 -4.04
CA ILE A 153 -1.80 -10.17 -4.03
C ILE A 153 -1.80 -8.88 -3.20
N SER A 154 -1.11 -8.84 -2.06
CA SER A 154 -0.95 -7.60 -1.28
C SER A 154 -0.21 -6.51 -2.08
N VAL A 155 0.88 -6.88 -2.75
CA VAL A 155 1.63 -5.99 -3.66
C VAL A 155 0.73 -5.46 -4.77
N LEU A 156 -0.11 -6.31 -5.37
CA LEU A 156 -1.06 -5.91 -6.42
C LEU A 156 -2.07 -4.86 -5.93
N PHE A 157 -2.64 -5.06 -4.74
CA PHE A 157 -3.57 -4.09 -4.14
C PHE A 157 -2.88 -2.76 -3.83
N HIS A 158 -1.66 -2.80 -3.30
CA HIS A 158 -0.89 -1.60 -2.98
C HIS A 158 -0.50 -0.83 -4.26
N CYS A 159 0.08 -1.51 -5.23
CA CYS A 159 0.39 -0.90 -6.54
C CYS A 159 -0.87 -0.36 -7.23
N GLY A 160 -1.97 -1.12 -7.16
CA GLY A 160 -3.25 -0.73 -7.74
C GLY A 160 -3.79 0.57 -7.13
N LEU A 161 -3.78 0.70 -5.79
CA LEU A 161 -4.18 1.93 -5.13
C LEU A 161 -3.32 3.12 -5.57
N ASN A 162 -1.98 2.96 -5.56
CA ASN A 162 -1.05 4.01 -5.96
C ASN A 162 -1.25 4.43 -7.43
N LEU A 163 -1.51 3.47 -8.32
CA LEU A 163 -1.79 3.75 -9.73
C LEU A 163 -3.12 4.43 -9.96
N ILE A 164 -4.19 3.97 -9.32
CA ILE A 164 -5.51 4.60 -9.41
C ILE A 164 -5.41 6.04 -8.91
N HIS A 165 -4.70 6.27 -7.81
CA HIS A 165 -4.47 7.61 -7.29
C HIS A 165 -3.72 8.49 -8.30
N LEU A 166 -2.58 8.00 -8.85
CA LEU A 166 -1.77 8.77 -9.80
C LEU A 166 -2.50 9.09 -11.11
N ILE A 167 -3.27 8.13 -11.64
CA ILE A 167 -3.86 8.25 -12.98
C ILE A 167 -5.18 9.03 -12.97
N PHE A 168 -5.99 8.88 -11.92
CA PHE A 168 -7.35 9.41 -11.89
C PHE A 168 -7.56 10.57 -10.94
N PHE A 169 -6.55 10.92 -10.12
CA PHE A 169 -6.65 12.02 -9.17
C PHE A 169 -5.42 12.91 -9.23
N THR A 170 -5.55 14.12 -8.67
CA THR A 170 -4.39 14.99 -8.44
C THR A 170 -3.38 14.29 -7.53
N TYR A 171 -2.12 14.20 -7.97
CA TYR A 171 -1.08 13.45 -7.27
C TYR A 171 0.13 14.33 -6.93
N PRO A 172 0.67 14.31 -5.71
CA PRO A 172 0.24 13.52 -4.54
C PRO A 172 -1.02 14.06 -3.85
N PHE A 173 -1.40 15.31 -4.09
CA PHE A 173 -2.62 15.96 -3.59
C PHE A 173 -2.97 17.18 -4.45
N TYR A 174 -4.17 17.72 -4.24
CA TYR A 174 -4.63 18.92 -4.92
C TYR A 174 -3.91 20.16 -4.36
N LEU A 175 -3.28 20.93 -5.24
CA LEU A 175 -2.71 22.23 -4.92
C LEU A 175 -3.81 23.29 -5.02
N LYS A 176 -4.33 23.74 -3.86
CA LYS A 176 -5.25 24.88 -3.84
C LYS A 176 -4.47 26.12 -4.31
N SER A 177 -4.85 26.68 -5.45
CA SER A 177 -4.42 27.99 -5.93
C SER A 177 -4.88 29.10 -4.99
#